data_3f20d1a302d302bf6429e9154c69c224
#
_entry.id   3f20d1a302d302bf6429e9154c69c224
#
_cell.length_a   1.000
_cell.length_b   1.000
_cell.length_c   1.000
_cell.angle_alpha   90.00
_cell.angle_beta   90.00
_cell.angle_gamma   90.00
#
_symmetry.space_group_name_H-M   'P 1'
#
loop_
_entity.id
_entity.type
_entity.pdbx_description
1 polymer ?
#
loop_
_entity_poly.entity_id
_entity_poly.type
_entity_poly.pdbx_seq_one_letter_code
_entity_poly.pdbx_strand_id
1 'polypeptide(L)'
;LMTFIGNKIASVPNDEDHNFGHGKAEYIFSMFIAISMILVSSKLLFDSFQTLILGSQLQFSWLLVVVCIITIITKLSLFLYTQKTTKKYSNILLESNMQDHRNDCIVTSFTLLSIILTLFDIHWFDSVVGIGISLWIAYTGITIFMESYNVLMDISVDEKTKNIIMVAPRV
;
A
#
# COMPACT_ATOMS: atom_id res chain seq x y z
N LEU A 1 -4.09 -12.20 2.93
CA LEU A 1 -3.58 -13.53 2.56
C LEU A 1 -2.08 -13.48 2.27
N MET A 2 -1.63 -12.57 1.40
CA MET A 2 -0.21 -12.38 1.05
C MET A 2 0.67 -12.16 2.28
N THR A 3 0.25 -11.27 3.18
CA THR A 3 0.95 -10.98 4.44
C THR A 3 1.12 -12.21 5.33
N PHE A 4 0.07 -13.04 5.43
CA PHE A 4 0.13 -14.27 6.23
C PHE A 4 1.11 -15.29 5.63
N ILE A 5 1.06 -15.49 4.31
CA ILE A 5 1.95 -16.41 3.60
C ILE A 5 3.39 -15.90 3.68
N GLY A 6 3.61 -14.60 3.42
CA GLY A 6 4.92 -13.97 3.47
C GLY A 6 5.58 -14.10 4.85
N ASN A 7 4.85 -13.77 5.92
CA ASN A 7 5.34 -13.94 7.30
C ASN A 7 5.63 -15.40 7.65
N LYS A 8 4.78 -16.33 7.18
CA LYS A 8 4.98 -17.76 7.45
C LYS A 8 6.26 -18.28 6.76
N ILE A 9 6.52 -17.84 5.54
CA ILE A 9 7.73 -18.21 4.79
C ILE A 9 8.95 -17.53 5.41
N ALA A 10 8.87 -16.23 5.71
CA ALA A 10 9.98 -15.47 6.30
C ALA A 10 10.39 -15.99 7.69
N SER A 11 9.48 -16.64 8.42
CA SER A 11 9.74 -17.21 9.76
C SER A 11 10.37 -18.61 9.73
N VAL A 12 10.58 -19.21 8.54
CA VAL A 12 11.25 -20.51 8.43
C VAL A 12 12.74 -20.34 8.76
N PRO A 13 13.30 -21.19 9.69
CA PRO A 13 14.71 -21.15 10.02
C PRO A 13 15.60 -21.45 8.81
N ASN A 14 16.88 -21.15 8.96
CA ASN A 14 17.90 -21.47 7.95
C ASN A 14 17.94 -23.00 7.72
N ASP A 15 18.00 -23.39 6.47
CA ASP A 15 18.20 -24.78 6.02
C ASP A 15 19.49 -24.91 5.19
N GLU A 16 19.84 -26.14 4.79
CA GLU A 16 21.08 -26.42 4.06
C GLU A 16 21.17 -25.69 2.71
N ASP A 17 20.01 -25.38 2.09
CA ASP A 17 19.92 -24.68 0.81
C ASP A 17 19.88 -23.14 0.96
N HIS A 18 19.54 -22.63 2.15
CA HIS A 18 19.34 -21.19 2.42
C HIS A 18 20.11 -20.74 3.67
N ASN A 19 21.43 -20.60 3.55
CA ASN A 19 22.35 -20.22 4.65
C ASN A 19 21.98 -18.87 5.33
N PHE A 20 21.27 -17.97 4.63
CA PHE A 20 20.83 -16.67 5.15
C PHE A 20 19.35 -16.63 5.59
N GLY A 21 18.67 -17.80 5.59
CA GLY A 21 17.27 -17.93 5.95
C GLY A 21 16.30 -17.30 4.90
N HIS A 22 15.00 -17.34 5.23
CA HIS A 22 13.93 -16.92 4.34
C HIS A 22 13.48 -15.45 4.58
N GLY A 23 14.27 -14.66 5.33
CA GLY A 23 13.93 -13.28 5.70
C GLY A 23 13.66 -12.35 4.51
N LYS A 24 14.29 -12.60 3.34
CA LYS A 24 14.03 -11.82 2.11
C LYS A 24 12.62 -12.05 1.53
N ALA A 25 11.89 -13.10 1.94
CA ALA A 25 10.54 -13.36 1.46
C ALA A 25 9.57 -12.22 1.80
N GLU A 26 9.71 -11.55 2.95
CA GLU A 26 8.86 -10.42 3.32
C GLU A 26 8.96 -9.27 2.31
N TYR A 27 10.15 -8.99 1.78
CA TYR A 27 10.36 -7.96 0.76
C TYR A 27 9.75 -8.34 -0.59
N ILE A 28 9.82 -9.62 -0.97
CA ILE A 28 9.18 -10.14 -2.19
C ILE A 28 7.66 -9.95 -2.11
N PHE A 29 7.04 -10.33 -0.99
CA PHE A 29 5.59 -10.16 -0.81
C PHE A 29 5.20 -8.68 -0.70
N SER A 30 6.04 -7.82 -0.09
CA SER A 30 5.84 -6.37 -0.07
C SER A 30 5.88 -5.77 -1.46
N MET A 31 6.79 -6.23 -2.34
CA MET A 31 6.81 -5.84 -3.76
C MET A 31 5.51 -6.21 -4.48
N PHE A 32 4.95 -7.41 -4.24
CA PHE A 32 3.67 -7.80 -4.84
C PHE A 32 2.52 -6.88 -4.38
N ILE A 33 2.49 -6.52 -3.10
CA ILE A 33 1.52 -5.54 -2.58
C ILE A 33 1.71 -4.19 -3.26
N ALA A 34 2.94 -3.70 -3.34
CA ALA A 34 3.28 -2.43 -3.98
C ALA A 34 2.89 -2.39 -5.46
N ILE A 35 3.18 -3.46 -6.22
CA ILE A 35 2.75 -3.60 -7.62
C ILE A 35 1.22 -3.55 -7.73
N SER A 36 0.51 -4.25 -6.85
CA SER A 36 -0.95 -4.23 -6.81
C SER A 36 -1.48 -2.80 -6.55
N MET A 37 -0.86 -2.05 -5.63
CA MET A 37 -1.22 -0.65 -5.36
C MET A 37 -0.98 0.24 -6.59
N ILE A 38 0.14 0.07 -7.30
CA ILE A 38 0.45 0.84 -8.52
C ILE A 38 -0.55 0.52 -9.63
N LEU A 39 -0.92 -0.74 -9.82
CA LEU A 39 -1.92 -1.14 -10.82
C LEU A 39 -3.30 -0.57 -10.51
N VAL A 40 -3.74 -0.66 -9.25
CA VAL A 40 -5.03 -0.10 -8.81
C VAL A 40 -5.04 1.42 -8.94
N SER A 41 -3.97 2.10 -8.56
CA SER A 41 -3.86 3.55 -8.69
C SER A 41 -3.87 4.01 -10.15
N SER A 42 -3.20 3.28 -11.04
CA SER A 42 -3.19 3.57 -12.48
C SER A 42 -4.59 3.44 -13.09
N LYS A 43 -5.33 2.40 -12.69
CA LYS A 43 -6.72 2.22 -13.11
C LYS A 43 -7.61 3.34 -12.56
N LEU A 44 -7.50 3.66 -11.28
CA LEU A 44 -8.27 4.73 -10.64
C LEU A 44 -7.99 6.08 -11.31
N LEU A 45 -6.75 6.36 -11.66
CA LEU A 45 -6.35 7.58 -12.38
C LEU A 45 -7.03 7.64 -13.75
N PHE A 46 -6.98 6.55 -14.52
CA PHE A 46 -7.61 6.48 -15.83
C PHE A 46 -9.14 6.65 -15.73
N ASP A 47 -9.79 5.93 -14.83
CA ASP A 47 -11.23 6.01 -14.61
C ASP A 47 -11.65 7.43 -14.18
N SER A 48 -10.87 8.09 -13.31
CA SER A 48 -11.12 9.46 -12.87
C SER A 48 -10.98 10.48 -14.00
N PHE A 49 -9.98 10.33 -14.85
CA PHE A 49 -9.83 11.18 -16.05
C PHE A 49 -10.97 10.97 -17.04
N GLN A 50 -11.35 9.74 -17.29
CA GLN A 50 -12.48 9.43 -18.17
C GLN A 50 -13.78 10.05 -17.64
N THR A 51 -14.03 9.91 -16.35
CA THR A 51 -15.22 10.48 -15.69
C THR A 51 -15.20 12.00 -15.70
N LEU A 52 -14.03 12.63 -15.60
CA LEU A 52 -13.90 14.09 -15.69
C LEU A 52 -14.27 14.63 -17.09
N ILE A 53 -13.89 13.89 -18.15
CA ILE A 53 -14.13 14.31 -19.55
C ILE A 53 -15.56 13.99 -20.00
N LEU A 54 -16.06 12.78 -19.66
CA LEU A 54 -17.36 12.29 -20.12
C LEU A 54 -18.52 12.64 -19.19
N GLY A 55 -18.21 13.16 -18.01
CA GLY A 55 -19.16 13.40 -16.93
C GLY A 55 -19.37 12.17 -16.03
N SER A 56 -19.63 12.41 -14.76
CA SER A 56 -19.94 11.35 -13.79
C SER A 56 -21.35 10.80 -14.01
N GLN A 57 -21.48 9.48 -14.07
CA GLN A 57 -22.78 8.79 -14.07
C GLN A 57 -23.12 8.18 -12.70
N LEU A 58 -22.42 8.63 -11.64
CA LEU A 58 -22.71 8.16 -10.30
C LEU A 58 -24.16 8.52 -9.93
N GLN A 59 -24.96 7.48 -9.66
CA GLN A 59 -26.31 7.65 -9.15
C GLN A 59 -26.33 7.34 -7.66
N PHE A 60 -27.06 8.18 -6.91
CA PHE A 60 -27.26 7.93 -5.49
C PHE A 60 -27.93 6.57 -5.26
N SER A 61 -27.34 5.78 -4.37
CA SER A 61 -27.91 4.48 -3.97
C SER A 61 -27.64 4.23 -2.48
N TRP A 62 -28.70 3.97 -1.73
CA TRP A 62 -28.62 3.58 -0.33
C TRP A 62 -27.76 2.32 -0.10
N LEU A 63 -27.82 1.38 -1.05
CA LEU A 63 -27.01 0.16 -1.00
C LEU A 63 -25.51 0.50 -1.02
N LEU A 64 -25.10 1.41 -1.91
CA LEU A 64 -23.70 1.85 -1.99
C LEU A 64 -23.26 2.55 -0.71
N VAL A 65 -24.11 3.40 -0.12
CA VAL A 65 -23.81 4.06 1.17
C VAL A 65 -23.55 3.03 2.27
N VAL A 66 -24.42 2.03 2.41
CA VAL A 66 -24.25 0.97 3.43
C VAL A 66 -22.98 0.16 3.19
N VAL A 67 -22.69 -0.22 1.94
CA VAL A 67 -21.46 -0.95 1.59
C VAL A 67 -20.21 -0.12 1.90
N CYS A 68 -20.20 1.17 1.58
CA CYS A 68 -19.08 2.06 1.92
C CYS A 68 -18.87 2.15 3.44
N ILE A 69 -19.93 2.31 4.23
CA ILE A 69 -19.82 2.38 5.70
C ILE A 69 -19.23 1.08 6.26
N ILE A 70 -19.74 -0.07 5.84
CA ILE A 70 -19.22 -1.37 6.30
C ILE A 70 -17.75 -1.53 5.91
N THR A 71 -17.39 -1.14 4.69
CA THR A 71 -16.01 -1.21 4.19
C THR A 71 -15.09 -0.30 5.01
N ILE A 72 -15.49 0.94 5.27
CA ILE A 72 -14.70 1.89 6.08
C ILE A 72 -14.46 1.32 7.48
N ILE A 73 -15.50 0.82 8.16
CA ILE A 73 -15.38 0.25 9.51
C ILE A 73 -14.42 -0.95 9.50
N THR A 74 -14.55 -1.83 8.51
CA THR A 74 -13.70 -3.02 8.38
C THR A 74 -12.25 -2.64 8.11
N LYS A 75 -12.01 -1.75 7.13
CA LYS A 75 -10.65 -1.34 6.75
C LYS A 75 -9.98 -0.49 7.82
N LEU A 76 -10.73 0.36 8.52
CA LEU A 76 -10.22 1.13 9.65
C LEU A 76 -9.81 0.21 10.80
N SER A 77 -10.61 -0.80 11.12
CA SER A 77 -10.29 -1.79 12.15
C SER A 77 -9.02 -2.57 11.80
N LEU A 78 -8.87 -2.98 10.54
CA LEU A 78 -7.68 -3.67 10.05
C LEU A 78 -6.45 -2.74 10.07
N PHE A 79 -6.61 -1.49 9.67
CA PHE A 79 -5.53 -0.48 9.72
C PHE A 79 -5.03 -0.30 11.16
N LEU A 80 -5.92 -0.07 12.12
CA LEU A 80 -5.55 0.12 13.53
C LEU A 80 -4.88 -1.12 14.12
N TYR A 81 -5.38 -2.31 13.79
CA TYR A 81 -4.78 -3.58 14.19
C TYR A 81 -3.37 -3.73 13.62
N THR A 82 -3.20 -3.52 12.33
CA THR A 82 -1.92 -3.64 11.63
C THR A 82 -0.94 -2.58 12.13
N GLN A 83 -1.38 -1.33 12.34
CA GLN A 83 -0.56 -0.25 12.90
C GLN A 83 0.00 -0.61 14.29
N LYS A 84 -0.83 -1.19 15.15
CA LYS A 84 -0.40 -1.64 16.49
C LYS A 84 0.64 -2.77 16.39
N THR A 85 0.47 -3.66 15.43
CA THR A 85 1.37 -4.79 15.22
C THR A 85 2.70 -4.33 14.60
N THR A 86 2.68 -3.42 13.63
CA THR A 86 3.87 -2.86 13.00
C THR A 86 4.74 -2.08 13.98
N LYS A 87 4.14 -1.35 14.93
CA LYS A 87 4.91 -0.68 16.01
C LYS A 87 5.65 -1.66 16.92
N LYS A 88 5.18 -2.89 17.03
CA LYS A 88 5.80 -3.92 17.86
C LYS A 88 6.83 -4.75 17.11
N TYR A 89 6.58 -4.98 15.81
CA TYR A 89 7.43 -5.78 14.93
C TYR A 89 7.75 -4.94 13.70
N SER A 90 8.97 -4.42 13.63
CA SER A 90 9.42 -3.64 12.47
C SER A 90 9.58 -4.58 11.26
N ASN A 91 8.56 -4.63 10.39
CA ASN A 91 8.49 -5.54 9.25
C ASN A 91 7.83 -4.80 8.08
N ILE A 92 8.53 -4.74 6.95
CA ILE A 92 8.09 -4.00 5.75
C ILE A 92 6.78 -4.58 5.16
N LEU A 93 6.56 -5.88 5.29
CA LEU A 93 5.33 -6.52 4.82
C LEU A 93 4.11 -6.07 5.63
N LEU A 94 4.26 -5.93 6.97
CA LEU A 94 3.21 -5.39 7.82
C LEU A 94 2.97 -3.91 7.51
N GLU A 95 4.02 -3.15 7.25
CA GLU A 95 3.93 -1.75 6.87
C GLU A 95 3.22 -1.58 5.53
N SER A 96 3.58 -2.35 4.50
CA SER A 96 2.91 -2.36 3.20
C SER A 96 1.41 -2.65 3.34
N ASN A 97 1.05 -3.65 4.15
CA ASN A 97 -0.34 -4.02 4.39
C ASN A 97 -1.10 -2.95 5.19
N MET A 98 -0.44 -2.27 6.13
CA MET A 98 -1.01 -1.13 6.85
C MET A 98 -1.30 0.02 5.89
N GLN A 99 -0.36 0.35 4.99
CA GLN A 99 -0.53 1.40 3.98
C GLN A 99 -1.68 1.07 3.02
N ASP A 100 -1.80 -0.19 2.59
CA ASP A 100 -2.90 -0.66 1.75
C ASP A 100 -4.27 -0.44 2.43
N HIS A 101 -4.43 -0.88 3.68
CA HIS A 101 -5.68 -0.65 4.42
C HIS A 101 -5.99 0.81 4.66
N ARG A 102 -4.97 1.64 4.92
CA ARG A 102 -5.13 3.10 5.03
C ARG A 102 -5.64 3.70 3.73
N ASN A 103 -5.03 3.35 2.61
CA ASN A 103 -5.41 3.86 1.31
C ASN A 103 -6.84 3.45 0.94
N ASP A 104 -7.21 2.20 1.18
CA ASP A 104 -8.58 1.70 0.97
C ASP A 104 -9.61 2.49 1.81
N CYS A 105 -9.27 2.78 3.07
CA CYS A 105 -10.13 3.56 3.95
C CYS A 105 -10.34 4.99 3.41
N ILE A 106 -9.26 5.65 2.96
CA ILE A 106 -9.30 6.98 2.38
C ILE A 106 -10.15 6.99 1.10
N VAL A 107 -9.85 6.09 0.16
CA VAL A 107 -10.61 5.96 -1.11
C VAL A 107 -12.09 5.79 -0.83
N THR A 108 -12.46 4.82 0.02
CA THR A 108 -13.87 4.54 0.31
C THR A 108 -14.57 5.70 1.02
N SER A 109 -13.85 6.45 1.89
CA SER A 109 -14.40 7.64 2.55
C SER A 109 -14.71 8.75 1.53
N PHE A 110 -13.83 8.99 0.57
CA PHE A 110 -14.07 9.96 -0.49
C PHE A 110 -15.16 9.49 -1.46
N THR A 111 -15.22 8.19 -1.77
CA THR A 111 -16.32 7.62 -2.56
C THR A 111 -17.67 7.85 -1.87
N LEU A 112 -17.75 7.61 -0.55
CA LEU A 112 -18.96 7.89 0.22
C LEU A 112 -19.34 9.36 0.15
N LEU A 113 -18.36 10.26 0.32
CA LEU A 113 -18.59 11.70 0.19
C LEU A 113 -19.08 12.08 -1.20
N SER A 114 -18.48 11.51 -2.26
CA SER A 114 -18.90 11.74 -3.66
C SER A 114 -20.35 11.29 -3.89
N ILE A 115 -20.76 10.12 -3.36
CA ILE A 115 -22.14 9.63 -3.46
C ILE A 115 -23.11 10.62 -2.79
N ILE A 116 -22.75 11.19 -1.63
CA ILE A 116 -23.59 12.18 -0.93
C ILE A 116 -23.66 13.48 -1.74
N LEU A 117 -22.55 13.93 -2.33
CA LEU A 117 -22.49 15.16 -3.13
C LEU A 117 -23.28 15.06 -4.43
N THR A 118 -23.56 13.87 -4.96
CA THR A 118 -24.48 13.73 -6.11
C THR A 118 -25.90 14.19 -5.80
N LEU A 119 -26.33 14.20 -4.52
CA LEU A 119 -27.62 14.77 -4.12
C LEU A 119 -27.68 16.30 -4.30
N PHE A 120 -26.53 16.96 -4.42
CA PHE A 120 -26.37 18.40 -4.63
C PHE A 120 -25.96 18.74 -6.06
N ASP A 121 -26.06 17.79 -7.01
CA ASP A 121 -25.64 17.92 -8.42
C ASP A 121 -24.13 18.23 -8.60
N ILE A 122 -23.31 17.94 -7.59
CA ILE A 122 -21.86 18.13 -7.63
C ILE A 122 -21.19 16.86 -8.14
N HIS A 123 -21.13 16.68 -9.46
CA HIS A 123 -20.62 15.45 -10.08
C HIS A 123 -19.10 15.45 -10.36
N TRP A 124 -18.48 16.64 -10.50
CA TRP A 124 -17.05 16.77 -10.81
C TRP A 124 -16.13 16.43 -9.63
N PHE A 125 -16.66 16.47 -8.42
CA PHE A 125 -15.88 16.28 -7.18
C PHE A 125 -15.21 14.91 -7.15
N ASP A 126 -15.93 13.84 -7.50
CA ASP A 126 -15.43 12.47 -7.54
C ASP A 126 -14.18 12.33 -8.42
N SER A 127 -14.23 12.89 -9.63
CA SER A 127 -13.15 12.83 -10.59
C SER A 127 -11.89 13.56 -10.12
N VAL A 128 -12.04 14.77 -9.56
CA VAL A 128 -10.90 15.56 -9.08
C VAL A 128 -10.24 14.91 -7.86
N VAL A 129 -11.06 14.44 -6.92
CA VAL A 129 -10.55 13.73 -5.75
C VAL A 129 -9.93 12.40 -6.15
N GLY A 130 -10.56 11.66 -7.06
CA GLY A 130 -10.04 10.40 -7.59
C GLY A 130 -8.64 10.55 -8.21
N ILE A 131 -8.39 11.63 -8.96
CA ILE A 131 -7.05 11.95 -9.49
C ILE A 131 -6.06 12.17 -8.34
N GLY A 132 -6.42 13.00 -7.35
CA GLY A 132 -5.54 13.28 -6.21
C GLY A 132 -5.18 12.02 -5.40
N ILE A 133 -6.17 11.18 -5.13
CA ILE A 133 -5.99 9.93 -4.40
C ILE A 133 -5.15 8.93 -5.19
N SER A 134 -5.40 8.79 -6.50
CA SER A 134 -4.64 7.88 -7.35
C SER A 134 -3.15 8.23 -7.38
N LEU A 135 -2.81 9.51 -7.48
CA LEU A 135 -1.41 9.97 -7.40
C LEU A 135 -0.78 9.66 -6.04
N TRP A 136 -1.53 9.84 -4.95
CA TRP A 136 -1.07 9.49 -3.61
C TRP A 136 -0.79 8.00 -3.46
N ILE A 137 -1.71 7.13 -3.92
CA ILE A 137 -1.55 5.68 -3.84
C ILE A 137 -0.38 5.22 -4.70
N ALA A 138 -0.22 5.79 -5.93
CA ALA A 138 0.91 5.52 -6.80
C ALA A 138 2.24 5.86 -6.11
N TYR A 139 2.33 7.04 -5.50
CA TYR A 139 3.52 7.46 -4.76
C TYR A 139 3.85 6.48 -3.61
N THR A 140 2.85 6.11 -2.81
CA THR A 140 3.02 5.14 -1.71
C THR A 140 3.48 3.77 -2.23
N GLY A 141 2.85 3.28 -3.30
CA GLY A 141 3.23 2.00 -3.92
C GLY A 141 4.66 2.02 -4.48
N ILE A 142 5.06 3.09 -5.16
CA ILE A 142 6.43 3.25 -5.67
C ILE A 142 7.44 3.29 -4.52
N THR A 143 7.15 3.98 -3.42
CA THR A 143 8.03 4.05 -2.25
C THR A 143 8.27 2.67 -1.66
N ILE A 144 7.20 1.90 -1.40
CA ILE A 144 7.30 0.53 -0.86
C ILE A 144 8.03 -0.39 -1.84
N PHE A 145 7.76 -0.25 -3.14
CA PHE A 145 8.44 -1.03 -4.17
C PHE A 145 9.95 -0.79 -4.17
N MET A 146 10.36 0.49 -4.17
CA MET A 146 11.78 0.87 -4.18
C MET A 146 12.50 0.42 -2.91
N GLU A 147 11.86 0.55 -1.75
CA GLU A 147 12.41 0.08 -0.48
C GLU A 147 12.64 -1.43 -0.49
N SER A 148 11.63 -2.20 -0.91
CA SER A 148 11.74 -3.66 -1.04
C SER A 148 12.78 -4.07 -2.08
N TYR A 149 12.81 -3.38 -3.23
CA TYR A 149 13.77 -3.62 -4.31
C TYR A 149 15.22 -3.39 -3.85
N ASN A 150 15.49 -2.28 -3.16
CA ASN A 150 16.83 -1.94 -2.69
C ASN A 150 17.38 -3.01 -1.73
N VAL A 151 16.55 -3.55 -0.86
CA VAL A 151 16.95 -4.63 0.05
C VAL A 151 17.18 -5.95 -0.69
N LEU A 152 16.35 -6.27 -1.68
CA LEU A 152 16.51 -7.50 -2.47
C LEU A 152 17.77 -7.48 -3.35
N MET A 153 18.10 -6.30 -3.90
CA MET A 153 19.29 -6.10 -4.74
C MET A 153 20.59 -5.93 -3.93
N ASP A 154 20.53 -6.02 -2.61
CA ASP A 154 21.69 -5.85 -1.73
C ASP A 154 22.40 -4.50 -1.97
N ILE A 155 21.61 -3.47 -2.35
CA ILE A 155 22.13 -2.14 -2.61
C ILE A 155 22.58 -1.53 -1.29
N SER A 156 23.84 -1.86 -1.00
CA SER A 156 24.86 -1.09 -0.30
C SER A 156 24.58 -0.63 1.14
N VAL A 157 25.40 -1.16 1.98
CA VAL A 157 25.98 -0.48 3.16
C VAL A 157 26.17 1.01 2.83
N ASP A 158 25.49 1.88 3.59
CA ASP A 158 25.64 3.34 3.53
C ASP A 158 27.13 3.73 3.39
N GLU A 159 27.44 4.72 2.56
CA GLU A 159 28.82 5.17 2.31
C GLU A 159 29.61 5.45 3.60
N LYS A 160 28.93 5.89 4.68
CA LYS A 160 29.54 6.06 6.01
C LYS A 160 30.03 4.74 6.59
N THR A 161 29.24 3.69 6.51
CA THR A 161 29.60 2.35 7.00
C THR A 161 30.66 1.70 6.12
N LYS A 162 30.61 1.94 4.80
CA LYS A 162 31.65 1.50 3.85
C LYS A 162 33.00 2.14 4.17
N ASN A 163 33.03 3.42 4.48
CA ASN A 163 34.24 4.13 4.91
C ASN A 163 34.76 3.63 6.27
N ILE A 164 33.88 3.29 7.21
CA ILE A 164 34.29 2.70 8.51
C ILE A 164 34.92 1.32 8.30
N ILE A 165 34.37 0.49 7.42
CA ILE A 165 34.89 -0.86 7.11
C ILE A 165 36.22 -0.75 6.36
N MET A 166 36.39 0.23 5.45
CA MET A 166 37.65 0.41 4.71
C MET A 166 38.77 0.99 5.59
N VAL A 167 38.45 1.72 6.65
CA VAL A 167 39.43 2.32 7.59
C VAL A 167 39.74 1.37 8.74
N ALA A 168 38.99 0.29 8.96
CA ALA A 168 39.30 -0.71 9.98
C ALA A 168 40.64 -1.42 9.65
N PRO A 169 41.65 -1.39 10.54
CA PRO A 169 42.90 -2.10 10.29
C PRO A 169 42.63 -3.60 10.15
N ARG A 170 43.19 -4.20 9.10
CA ARG A 170 43.22 -5.65 8.95
C ARG A 170 44.15 -6.19 10.02
N VAL A 171 43.56 -6.81 11.05
CA VAL A 171 44.28 -7.60 12.06
C VAL A 171 44.57 -8.97 11.54
#